data_ba053705c82183ab6e81198180fa2062
#
_entry.id   ba053705c82183ab6e81198180fa2062
#
_cell.length_a   1.000
_cell.length_b   1.000
_cell.length_c   1.000
_cell.angle_alpha   90.00
_cell.angle_beta   90.00
_cell.angle_gamma   90.00
#
_symmetry.space_group_name_H-M   'P 1'
#
loop_
_entity.id
_entity.type
_entity.pdbx_description
1 polymer ?
#
loop_
_entity_poly.entity_id
_entity_poly.type
_entity_poly.pdbx_seq_one_letter_code
_entity_poly.pdbx_strand_id
1 'polypeptide(L)'
;MSGSPKAFEGMIDNMYNGSKISLLGILPQETTVDWTKIIFKALTLKGIYGREMWETWYQMEQMLISGIDLSPIITHRMHIDEFQKGFEIMEGGQCGKVILSWD
;
A
#
# COMPACT_ATOMS: atom_id res chain seq x y z
N MET A 1 -0.24 -1.13 -3.96
CA MET A 1 -0.46 -1.42 -2.54
C MET A 1 -1.94 -1.46 -2.13
N SER A 2 -2.87 -0.88 -2.93
CA SER A 2 -4.30 -0.80 -2.61
C SER A 2 -5.06 -2.13 -2.63
N GLY A 3 -4.57 -3.17 -3.31
CA GLY A 3 -5.33 -4.40 -3.54
C GLY A 3 -6.55 -4.23 -4.47
N SER A 4 -6.70 -3.07 -5.10
CA SER A 4 -7.82 -2.79 -6.02
C SER A 4 -7.53 -3.29 -7.43
N PRO A 5 -8.40 -4.13 -8.03
CA PRO A 5 -8.25 -4.58 -9.43
C PRO A 5 -8.20 -3.41 -10.42
N LYS A 6 -9.06 -2.41 -10.22
CA LYS A 6 -9.11 -1.21 -11.07
C LYS A 6 -7.82 -0.40 -11.01
N ALA A 7 -7.21 -0.29 -9.82
CA ALA A 7 -5.92 0.39 -9.67
C ALA A 7 -4.78 -0.41 -10.33
N PHE A 8 -4.84 -1.75 -10.27
CA PHE A 8 -3.88 -2.61 -10.95
C PHE A 8 -3.98 -2.48 -12.46
N GLU A 9 -5.19 -2.53 -13.02
CA GLU A 9 -5.42 -2.34 -14.46
C GLU A 9 -4.92 -0.97 -14.93
N GLY A 10 -5.30 0.10 -14.26
CA GLY A 10 -4.84 1.45 -14.58
C GLY A 10 -3.32 1.60 -14.49
N MET A 11 -2.67 0.89 -13.55
CA MET A 11 -1.21 0.86 -13.47
C MET A 11 -0.61 0.19 -14.72
N ILE A 12 -1.09 -0.99 -15.12
CA ILE A 12 -0.60 -1.70 -16.31
C ILE A 12 -0.78 -0.83 -17.56
N ASP A 13 -1.88 -0.12 -17.68
CA ASP A 13 -2.17 0.75 -18.83
C ASP A 13 -1.18 1.92 -18.96
N ASN A 14 -0.75 2.47 -17.83
CA ASN A 14 0.13 3.63 -17.79
C ASN A 14 1.62 3.31 -17.72
N MET A 15 2.01 2.02 -17.59
CA MET A 15 3.42 1.63 -17.58
C MET A 15 4.06 1.73 -18.97
N TYR A 16 5.30 2.22 -19.02
CA TYR A 16 6.15 2.16 -20.19
C TYR A 16 6.68 0.76 -20.45
N ASN A 17 7.07 0.49 -21.67
CA ASN A 17 7.69 -0.78 -22.05
C ASN A 17 8.98 -1.05 -21.26
N GLY A 18 9.15 -2.28 -20.78
CA GLY A 18 10.29 -2.69 -19.96
C GLY A 18 10.23 -2.27 -18.50
N SER A 19 9.14 -1.65 -18.06
CA SER A 19 8.99 -1.20 -16.67
C SER A 19 8.95 -2.35 -15.67
N LYS A 20 9.34 -2.04 -14.43
CA LYS A 20 9.31 -2.96 -13.29
C LYS A 20 8.21 -2.55 -12.30
N ILE A 21 7.47 -3.53 -11.83
CA ILE A 21 6.35 -3.36 -10.90
C ILE A 21 6.60 -4.19 -9.66
N SER A 22 6.48 -3.58 -8.49
CA SER A 22 6.47 -4.27 -7.18
C SER A 22 5.03 -4.37 -6.68
N LEU A 23 4.52 -5.59 -6.55
CA LEU A 23 3.16 -5.89 -6.11
C LEU A 23 3.17 -6.25 -4.63
N LEU A 24 2.55 -5.42 -3.81
CA LEU A 24 2.39 -5.64 -2.36
C LEU A 24 0.92 -5.82 -1.96
N GLY A 25 -0.01 -5.13 -2.63
CA GLY A 25 -1.44 -5.25 -2.35
C GLY A 25 -1.98 -6.59 -2.82
N ILE A 26 -2.76 -7.25 -1.96
CA ILE A 26 -3.41 -8.52 -2.29
C ILE A 26 -4.66 -8.21 -3.10
N LEU A 27 -4.70 -8.70 -4.32
CA LEU A 27 -5.86 -8.61 -5.19
C LEU A 27 -6.87 -9.73 -4.83
N PRO A 28 -8.18 -9.51 -5.04
CA PRO A 28 -9.17 -10.59 -4.96
C PRO A 28 -8.81 -11.78 -5.86
N GLN A 29 -9.13 -13.00 -5.43
CA GLN A 29 -8.75 -14.24 -6.17
C GLN A 29 -9.26 -14.26 -7.61
N GLU A 30 -10.43 -13.68 -7.86
CA GLU A 30 -11.07 -13.66 -9.17
C GLU A 30 -10.65 -12.47 -10.04
N THR A 31 -9.56 -11.76 -9.66
CA THR A 31 -9.07 -10.62 -10.44
C THR A 31 -8.59 -11.06 -11.82
N THR A 32 -9.23 -10.56 -12.86
CA THR A 32 -8.79 -10.76 -14.24
C THR A 32 -7.58 -9.88 -14.54
N VAL A 33 -6.58 -10.46 -15.18
CA VAL A 33 -5.35 -9.78 -15.58
C VAL A 33 -5.17 -9.87 -17.10
N ASP A 34 -4.97 -8.72 -17.74
CA ASP A 34 -4.65 -8.70 -19.17
C ASP A 34 -3.16 -9.05 -19.39
N TRP A 35 -2.90 -10.34 -19.54
CA TRP A 35 -1.56 -10.85 -19.79
C TRP A 35 -0.96 -10.37 -21.10
N THR A 36 -1.81 -10.06 -22.08
CA THR A 36 -1.36 -9.55 -23.38
C THR A 36 -0.63 -8.22 -23.23
N LYS A 37 -1.19 -7.31 -22.44
CA LYS A 37 -0.55 -6.02 -22.13
C LYS A 37 0.79 -6.20 -21.41
N ILE A 38 0.85 -7.13 -20.46
CA ILE A 38 2.08 -7.42 -19.70
C ILE A 38 3.17 -7.93 -20.65
N ILE A 39 2.82 -8.85 -21.55
CA ILE A 39 3.76 -9.46 -22.51
C ILE A 39 4.23 -8.41 -23.52
N PHE A 40 3.33 -7.70 -24.19
CA PHE A 40 3.71 -6.73 -25.23
C PHE A 40 4.47 -5.52 -24.68
N LYS A 41 4.24 -5.15 -23.43
CA LYS A 41 5.02 -4.11 -22.75
C LYS A 41 6.32 -4.65 -22.12
N ALA A 42 6.60 -5.94 -22.19
CA ALA A 42 7.77 -6.58 -21.56
C ALA A 42 7.90 -6.21 -20.05
N LEU A 43 6.80 -6.23 -19.32
CA LEU A 43 6.79 -5.81 -17.91
C LEU A 43 7.41 -6.87 -17.01
N THR A 44 8.14 -6.44 -15.99
CA THR A 44 8.61 -7.29 -14.90
C THR A 44 7.74 -7.08 -13.67
N LEU A 45 7.07 -8.12 -13.19
CA LEU A 45 6.25 -8.08 -11.98
C LEU A 45 6.96 -8.85 -10.86
N LYS A 46 7.20 -8.18 -9.73
CA LYS A 46 7.80 -8.78 -8.54
C LYS A 46 6.80 -8.74 -7.39
N GLY A 47 6.39 -9.90 -6.90
CA GLY A 47 5.63 -9.99 -5.65
C GLY A 47 6.50 -9.63 -4.46
N ILE A 48 5.95 -8.83 -3.55
CA ILE A 48 6.61 -8.42 -2.32
C ILE A 48 5.80 -8.98 -1.14
N TYR A 49 6.46 -9.74 -0.29
CA TYR A 49 5.86 -10.28 0.92
C TYR A 49 6.77 -10.06 2.13
N GLY A 50 6.16 -9.68 3.24
CA GLY A 50 6.87 -9.44 4.49
C GLY A 50 7.75 -8.19 4.46
N ARG A 51 8.86 -8.27 5.13
CA ARG A 51 9.86 -7.21 5.27
C ARG A 51 11.26 -7.80 5.41
N GLU A 52 12.25 -7.02 5.07
CA GLU A 52 13.64 -7.33 5.41
C GLU A 52 13.89 -6.83 6.85
N MET A 53 13.91 -7.76 7.81
CA MET A 53 14.09 -7.47 9.23
C MET A 53 15.37 -6.65 9.44
N TRP A 54 15.29 -5.63 10.28
CA TRP A 54 16.33 -4.67 10.64
C TRP A 54 16.69 -3.69 9.54
N GLU A 55 16.98 -4.12 8.32
CA GLU A 55 17.41 -3.27 7.23
C GLU A 55 16.35 -2.21 6.85
N THR A 56 15.13 -2.66 6.55
CA THR A 56 14.06 -1.71 6.17
C THR A 56 13.57 -0.86 7.34
N TRP A 57 13.69 -1.34 8.57
CA TRP A 57 13.40 -0.54 9.76
C TRP A 57 14.43 0.55 9.97
N TYR A 58 15.71 0.22 9.84
CA TYR A 58 16.77 1.21 9.89
C TYR A 58 16.61 2.27 8.81
N GLN A 59 16.33 1.87 7.57
CA GLN A 59 16.06 2.80 6.48
C GLN A 59 14.89 3.73 6.80
N MET A 60 13.79 3.20 7.33
CA MET A 60 12.63 4.00 7.74
C MET A 60 13.01 5.02 8.82
N GLU A 61 13.75 4.60 9.85
CA GLU A 61 14.20 5.50 10.92
C GLU A 61 15.09 6.61 10.37
N GLN A 62 16.04 6.29 9.48
CA GLN A 62 16.89 7.28 8.84
C GLN A 62 16.10 8.28 7.99
N MET A 63 15.06 7.82 7.30
CA MET A 63 14.16 8.69 6.54
C MET A 63 13.42 9.67 7.47
N LEU A 64 12.91 9.20 8.60
CA LEU A 64 12.23 10.03 9.60
C LEU A 64 13.21 11.07 10.21
N ILE A 65 14.41 10.63 10.58
CA ILE A 65 15.46 11.51 11.10
C ILE A 65 15.86 12.57 10.06
N SER A 66 15.85 12.21 8.78
CA SER A 66 16.15 13.12 7.66
C SER A 66 15.03 14.12 7.36
N GLY A 67 13.92 14.06 8.08
CA GLY A 67 12.85 15.06 8.03
C GLY A 67 11.64 14.67 7.16
N ILE A 68 11.46 13.40 6.81
CA ILE A 68 10.20 12.96 6.20
C ILE A 68 9.07 13.14 7.22
N ASP A 69 8.08 13.94 6.87
CA ASP A 69 6.89 14.15 7.68
C ASP A 69 5.78 13.16 7.28
N LEU A 70 5.40 12.28 8.20
CA LEU A 70 4.30 11.32 8.03
C LEU A 70 2.98 11.81 8.65
N SER A 71 2.97 12.99 9.28
CA SER A 71 1.79 13.53 9.95
C SER A 71 0.56 13.61 9.03
N PRO A 72 0.68 13.97 7.73
CA PRO A 72 -0.48 14.03 6.84
C PRO A 72 -1.15 12.68 6.57
N ILE A 73 -0.43 11.57 6.82
CA ILE A 73 -0.98 10.21 6.61
C ILE A 73 -1.86 9.81 7.80
N ILE A 74 -1.63 10.38 8.98
CA ILE A 74 -2.41 10.10 10.20
C ILE A 74 -3.67 10.96 10.16
N THR A 75 -4.77 10.37 9.73
CA THR A 75 -6.04 11.09 9.55
C THR A 75 -6.93 11.07 10.79
N HIS A 76 -6.77 10.06 11.65
CA HIS A 76 -7.61 9.88 12.84
C HIS A 76 -6.77 9.47 14.03
N ARG A 77 -7.07 10.10 15.18
CA ARG A 77 -6.54 9.73 16.49
C ARG A 77 -7.71 9.58 17.46
N MET A 78 -7.79 8.48 18.17
CA MET A 78 -8.88 8.19 19.10
C MET A 78 -8.38 7.32 20.26
N HIS A 79 -9.14 7.29 21.34
CA HIS A 79 -8.85 6.42 22.47
C HIS A 79 -9.11 4.96 22.12
N ILE A 80 -8.41 4.03 22.77
CA ILE A 80 -8.55 2.59 22.52
C ILE A 80 -9.99 2.10 22.71
N ASP A 81 -10.74 2.69 23.61
CA ASP A 81 -12.15 2.32 23.87
C ASP A 81 -13.04 2.56 22.63
N GLU A 82 -12.61 3.41 21.69
CA GLU A 82 -13.29 3.66 20.42
C GLU A 82 -12.80 2.75 19.28
N PHE A 83 -12.09 1.67 19.57
CA PHE A 83 -11.47 0.82 18.53
C PHE A 83 -12.47 0.33 17.47
N GLN A 84 -13.70 0.03 17.87
CA GLN A 84 -14.77 -0.41 16.96
C GLN A 84 -15.03 0.64 15.87
N LYS A 85 -15.19 1.90 16.28
CA LYS A 85 -15.35 3.04 15.36
C LYS A 85 -14.12 3.23 14.45
N GLY A 86 -12.93 2.97 14.99
CA GLY A 86 -11.69 2.99 14.22
C GLY A 86 -11.72 1.99 13.06
N PHE A 87 -12.18 0.77 13.29
CA PHE A 87 -12.35 -0.24 12.26
C PHE A 87 -13.42 0.14 11.23
N GLU A 88 -14.56 0.65 11.66
CA GLU A 88 -15.63 1.11 10.77
C GLU A 88 -15.15 2.22 9.81
N ILE A 89 -14.35 3.17 10.31
CA ILE A 89 -13.73 4.23 9.50
C ILE A 89 -12.78 3.61 8.45
N MET A 90 -11.99 2.60 8.85
CA MET A 90 -11.05 1.92 7.94
C MET A 90 -11.80 1.15 6.85
N GLU A 91 -12.87 0.43 7.19
CA GLU A 91 -13.71 -0.30 6.24
C GLU A 91 -14.40 0.65 5.25
N GLY A 92 -14.78 1.84 5.70
CA GLY A 92 -15.35 2.89 4.86
C GLY A 92 -14.36 3.48 3.83
N GLY A 93 -13.06 3.19 3.95
CA GLY A 93 -12.04 3.60 2.99
C GLY A 93 -11.77 5.12 2.94
N GLN A 94 -12.29 5.88 3.90
CA GLN A 94 -12.17 7.34 3.97
C GLN A 94 -11.06 7.82 4.90
N CYS A 95 -10.07 6.95 5.16
CA CYS A 95 -8.96 7.28 6.05
C CYS A 95 -7.60 6.90 5.45
N GLY A 96 -6.55 7.57 5.93
CA GLY A 96 -5.17 7.14 5.77
C GLY A 96 -4.79 6.19 6.91
N LYS A 97 -4.21 6.73 7.99
CA LYS A 97 -3.83 5.95 9.17
C LYS A 97 -4.70 6.33 10.37
N VAL A 98 -5.29 5.34 11.03
CA VAL A 98 -5.96 5.48 12.33
C VAL A 98 -4.99 5.07 13.43
N ILE A 99 -4.80 5.93 14.41
CA ILE A 99 -3.99 5.68 15.62
C ILE A 99 -4.91 5.56 16.81
N LEU A 100 -4.72 4.50 17.59
CA LEU A 100 -5.37 4.31 18.89
C LEU A 100 -4.36 4.60 19.99
N SER A 101 -4.77 5.40 20.99
CA SER A 101 -3.97 5.69 22.19
C SER A 101 -4.59 5.02 23.42
N TRP A 102 -3.74 4.71 24.40
CA TRP A 102 -4.14 4.12 25.69
C TRP A 102 -4.13 5.15 26.83
N ASP A 103 -3.82 6.40 26.52
CA ASP A 103 -3.68 7.50 27.49
C ASP A 103 -4.98 8.32 27.59
#